data_c863ec3509fd9fd279a753e784aaac5c
#
_entry.id   c863ec3509fd9fd279a753e784aaac5c
#
_cell.length_a   1.000
_cell.length_b   1.000
_cell.length_c   1.000
_cell.angle_alpha   90.00
_cell.angle_beta   90.00
_cell.angle_gamma   90.00
#
_symmetry.space_group_name_H-M   'P 1'
#
loop_
_entity.id
_entity.type
_entity.pdbx_description
1 polymer ?
#
loop_
_entity_poly.entity_id
_entity_poly.type
_entity_poly.pdbx_seq_one_letter_code
_entity_poly.pdbx_strand_id
1 'polypeptide(L)'
;MTSDFYCDEALSGKTPINVVLETEDVLAFHHTRPYWAVHIVVVPKVHIPSLTNLGGHSMELVHRVLDVVRTVAAQVEREQGACRVVTNLGAYQDSKHLHFHIGSGETRKRAD
;
A
#
# COMPACT_ATOMS: atom_id res chain seq x y z
N MET A 1 7.40 -19.95 2.65
CA MET A 1 6.03 -19.43 2.71
C MET A 1 6.06 -17.93 2.93
N THR A 2 5.42 -17.19 2.07
CA THR A 2 5.38 -15.75 2.19
C THR A 2 4.43 -15.35 3.30
N SER A 3 4.89 -14.53 4.23
CA SER A 3 4.01 -13.96 5.23
C SER A 3 3.17 -12.85 4.61
N ASP A 4 1.97 -12.68 5.10
CA ASP A 4 1.12 -11.57 4.72
C ASP A 4 1.20 -10.53 5.84
N PHE A 5 2.18 -9.64 5.71
CA PHE A 5 2.39 -8.58 6.70
C PHE A 5 1.11 -7.78 6.95
N TYR A 6 0.37 -7.49 5.87
CA TYR A 6 -0.80 -6.62 5.98
C TYR A 6 -1.93 -7.27 6.75
N CYS A 7 -2.23 -8.54 6.48
CA CYS A 7 -3.24 -9.27 7.26
C CYS A 7 -2.71 -9.66 8.64
N ASP A 8 -1.47 -10.14 8.70
CA ASP A 8 -0.92 -10.72 9.93
C ASP A 8 -0.54 -9.67 10.97
N GLU A 9 -0.07 -8.49 10.52
CA GLU A 9 0.45 -7.47 11.43
C GLU A 9 -0.31 -6.16 11.38
N ALA A 10 -0.36 -5.51 10.23
CA ALA A 10 -0.91 -4.16 10.12
C ALA A 10 -2.43 -4.14 10.33
N LEU A 11 -3.17 -4.98 9.60
CA LEU A 11 -4.63 -5.02 9.67
C LEU A 11 -5.13 -5.66 10.96
N SER A 12 -4.35 -6.57 11.54
CA SER A 12 -4.70 -7.22 12.80
C SER A 12 -4.38 -6.37 14.03
N GLY A 13 -3.65 -5.25 13.85
CA GLY A 13 -3.27 -4.37 14.95
C GLY A 13 -2.05 -4.83 15.73
N LYS A 14 -1.36 -5.88 15.29
CA LYS A 14 -0.16 -6.38 15.99
C LYS A 14 1.02 -5.44 15.84
N THR A 15 1.14 -4.75 14.70
CA THR A 15 2.19 -3.77 14.45
C THR A 15 1.57 -2.38 14.43
N PRO A 16 2.04 -1.43 15.25
CA PRO A 16 1.56 -0.06 15.20
C PRO A 16 1.86 0.58 13.84
N ILE A 17 0.87 1.30 13.31
CA ILE A 17 1.00 2.00 12.04
C ILE A 17 0.48 3.43 12.18
N ASN A 18 1.00 4.32 11.32
CA ASN A 18 0.54 5.70 11.24
C ASN A 18 -0.44 5.82 10.07
N VAL A 19 -1.72 5.86 10.39
CA VAL A 19 -2.79 5.90 9.39
C VAL A 19 -2.84 7.25 8.70
N VAL A 20 -2.93 7.21 7.37
CA VAL A 20 -3.11 8.41 6.52
C VAL A 20 -4.58 8.57 6.18
N LEU A 21 -5.23 7.49 5.78
CA LEU A 21 -6.64 7.49 5.38
C LEU A 21 -7.18 6.08 5.58
N GLU A 22 -8.38 6.00 6.12
CA GLU A 22 -9.04 4.71 6.29
C GLU A 22 -10.50 4.81 5.85
N THR A 23 -10.94 3.82 5.08
CA THR A 23 -12.34 3.65 4.71
C THR A 23 -12.82 2.30 5.25
N GLU A 24 -14.08 1.96 4.97
CA GLU A 24 -14.61 0.66 5.35
C GLU A 24 -13.80 -0.50 4.75
N ASP A 25 -13.33 -0.33 3.51
CA ASP A 25 -12.71 -1.40 2.74
C ASP A 25 -11.19 -1.26 2.56
N VAL A 26 -10.62 -0.08 2.84
CA VAL A 26 -9.25 0.25 2.44
C VAL A 26 -8.53 0.97 3.56
N LEU A 27 -7.24 0.68 3.70
CA LEU A 27 -6.37 1.32 4.68
C LEU A 27 -5.14 1.89 3.97
N ALA A 28 -4.83 3.15 4.24
CA ALA A 28 -3.61 3.80 3.79
C ALA A 28 -2.80 4.24 5.00
N PHE A 29 -1.51 3.93 5.02
CA PHE A 29 -0.65 4.24 6.16
C PHE A 29 0.79 4.45 5.71
N HIS A 30 1.56 5.18 6.54
CA HIS A 30 2.99 5.37 6.29
C HIS A 30 3.71 4.03 6.39
N HIS A 31 4.53 3.71 5.38
CA HIS A 31 5.26 2.45 5.35
C HIS A 31 6.16 2.35 6.58
N THR A 32 6.18 1.19 7.22
CA THR A 32 6.96 0.98 8.44
C THR A 32 8.46 0.94 8.19
N ARG A 33 8.86 0.65 6.95
CA ARG A 33 10.26 0.64 6.52
C ARG A 33 10.38 1.41 5.20
N PRO A 34 10.23 2.75 5.23
CA PRO A 34 10.09 3.54 4.00
C PRO A 34 11.30 3.45 3.10
N TYR A 35 11.04 3.28 1.82
CA TYR A 35 12.07 3.24 0.78
C TYR A 35 12.36 4.63 0.22
N TRP A 36 11.36 5.53 0.23
CA TRP A 36 11.49 6.92 -0.22
C TRP A 36 11.26 7.86 0.94
N ALA A 37 11.61 9.12 0.77
CA ALA A 37 11.42 10.15 1.79
C ALA A 37 9.96 10.21 2.26
N VAL A 38 9.02 10.13 1.31
CA VAL A 38 7.60 9.92 1.60
C VAL A 38 7.23 8.55 1.02
N HIS A 39 6.66 7.67 1.83
CA HIS A 39 6.31 6.33 1.38
C HIS A 39 5.05 5.87 2.11
N ILE A 40 3.94 5.89 1.40
CA ILE A 40 2.63 5.48 1.91
C ILE A 40 2.22 4.20 1.20
N VAL A 41 1.56 3.31 1.92
CA VAL A 41 1.04 2.05 1.37
C VAL A 41 -0.47 2.09 1.46
N VAL A 42 -1.13 1.66 0.38
CA VAL A 42 -2.59 1.53 0.33
C VAL A 42 -2.92 0.05 0.12
N VAL A 43 -3.76 -0.49 1.00
CA VAL A 43 -4.13 -1.90 0.96
C VAL A 43 -5.64 -2.08 1.15
N PRO A 44 -6.25 -3.07 0.48
CA PRO A 44 -7.61 -3.49 0.86
C PRO A 44 -7.56 -4.19 2.22
N LYS A 45 -8.63 -4.07 2.98
CA LYS A 45 -8.71 -4.72 4.31
C LYS A 45 -8.93 -6.23 4.20
N VAL A 46 -9.55 -6.69 3.10
CA VAL A 46 -9.66 -8.12 2.84
C VAL A 46 -8.46 -8.59 2.01
N HIS A 47 -8.14 -9.86 2.12
CA HIS A 47 -6.99 -10.41 1.39
C HIS A 47 -7.30 -10.56 -0.09
N ILE A 48 -6.61 -9.75 -0.90
CA ILE A 48 -6.56 -9.89 -2.36
C ILE A 48 -5.10 -10.22 -2.68
N PRO A 49 -4.81 -11.34 -3.34
CA PRO A 49 -3.41 -11.74 -3.58
C PRO A 49 -2.61 -10.73 -4.40
N SER A 50 -3.14 -10.26 -5.52
CA SER A 50 -2.42 -9.32 -6.38
C SER A 50 -3.37 -8.67 -7.38
N LEU A 51 -2.87 -7.70 -8.13
CA LEU A 51 -3.65 -7.04 -9.18
C LEU A 51 -4.07 -8.02 -10.28
N THR A 52 -3.29 -9.06 -10.53
CA THR A 52 -3.57 -10.06 -11.55
C THR A 52 -4.25 -11.32 -11.01
N ASN A 53 -4.47 -11.39 -9.71
CA ASN A 53 -5.18 -12.50 -9.08
C ASN A 53 -6.03 -11.94 -7.95
N LEU A 54 -7.32 -11.76 -8.21
CA LEU A 54 -8.22 -11.13 -7.25
C LEU A 54 -8.72 -12.08 -6.16
N GLY A 55 -8.36 -13.36 -6.23
CA GLY A 55 -8.73 -14.33 -5.19
C GLY A 55 -10.22 -14.52 -5.03
N GLY A 56 -10.99 -14.34 -6.12
CA GLY A 56 -12.45 -14.45 -6.09
C GLY A 56 -13.19 -13.16 -5.76
N HIS A 57 -12.47 -12.07 -5.46
CA HIS A 57 -13.09 -10.77 -5.21
C HIS A 57 -13.41 -10.04 -6.50
N SER A 58 -14.35 -9.08 -6.46
CA SER A 58 -14.77 -8.33 -7.63
C SER A 58 -13.84 -7.16 -7.94
N MET A 59 -13.86 -6.72 -9.18
CA MET A 59 -13.15 -5.49 -9.60
C MET A 59 -13.67 -4.25 -8.87
N GLU A 60 -14.92 -4.27 -8.42
CA GLU A 60 -15.48 -3.13 -7.68
C GLU A 60 -14.66 -2.84 -6.42
N LEU A 61 -14.19 -3.90 -5.74
CA LEU A 61 -13.33 -3.72 -4.57
C LEU A 61 -11.99 -3.09 -4.96
N VAL A 62 -11.44 -3.48 -6.12
CA VAL A 62 -10.21 -2.86 -6.64
C VAL A 62 -10.45 -1.38 -6.96
N HIS A 63 -11.62 -1.04 -7.50
CA HIS A 63 -11.97 0.37 -7.75
C HIS A 63 -11.96 1.19 -6.47
N ARG A 64 -12.43 0.64 -5.36
CA ARG A 64 -12.40 1.33 -4.06
C ARG A 64 -10.98 1.54 -3.57
N VAL A 65 -10.10 0.55 -3.79
CA VAL A 65 -8.67 0.70 -3.49
C VAL A 65 -8.07 1.83 -4.33
N LEU A 66 -8.37 1.85 -5.63
CA LEU A 66 -7.86 2.89 -6.53
C LEU A 66 -8.38 4.28 -6.19
N ASP A 67 -9.61 4.41 -5.68
CA ASP A 67 -10.13 5.70 -5.22
C ASP A 67 -9.27 6.26 -4.07
N VAL A 68 -8.88 5.41 -3.15
CA VAL A 68 -7.99 5.81 -2.05
C VAL A 68 -6.59 6.13 -2.58
N VAL A 69 -6.06 5.31 -3.50
CA VAL A 69 -4.77 5.56 -4.14
C VAL A 69 -4.76 6.94 -4.78
N ARG A 70 -5.80 7.28 -5.55
CA ARG A 70 -5.91 8.58 -6.22
C ARG A 70 -5.94 9.73 -5.22
N THR A 71 -6.71 9.59 -4.16
CA THR A 71 -6.84 10.63 -3.13
C THR A 71 -5.51 10.88 -2.44
N VAL A 72 -4.84 9.82 -2.02
CA VAL A 72 -3.55 9.94 -1.31
C VAL A 72 -2.46 10.43 -2.26
N ALA A 73 -2.41 9.90 -3.49
CA ALA A 73 -1.42 10.33 -4.48
C ALA A 73 -1.58 11.81 -4.83
N ALA A 74 -2.83 12.29 -4.97
CA ALA A 74 -3.09 13.70 -5.24
C ALA A 74 -2.57 14.59 -4.11
N GLN A 75 -2.74 14.16 -2.87
CA GLN A 75 -2.23 14.91 -1.72
C GLN A 75 -0.69 14.95 -1.73
N VAL A 76 -0.04 13.82 -1.97
CA VAL A 76 1.42 13.74 -2.02
C VAL A 76 1.95 14.61 -3.16
N GLU A 77 1.31 14.55 -4.32
CA GLU A 77 1.71 15.37 -5.48
C GLU A 77 1.64 16.86 -5.15
N ARG A 78 0.56 17.30 -4.48
CA ARG A 78 0.43 18.70 -4.08
C ARG A 78 1.50 19.13 -3.10
N GLU A 79 1.80 18.28 -2.12
CA GLU A 79 2.74 18.63 -1.04
C GLU A 79 4.18 18.53 -1.48
N GLN A 80 4.52 17.57 -2.33
CA GLN A 80 5.89 17.27 -2.71
C GLN A 80 6.26 17.71 -4.13
N GLY A 81 5.27 18.03 -4.96
CA GLY A 81 5.48 18.41 -6.35
C GLY A 81 5.60 17.22 -7.31
N ALA A 82 5.72 16.01 -6.79
CA ALA A 82 5.85 14.79 -7.59
C ALA A 82 5.41 13.59 -6.76
N CYS A 83 4.97 12.55 -7.45
CA CYS A 83 4.51 11.34 -6.80
C CYS A 83 4.66 10.16 -7.75
N ARG A 84 5.05 9.00 -7.23
CA ARG A 84 5.04 7.75 -7.98
C ARG A 84 4.08 6.77 -7.33
N VAL A 85 3.39 6.00 -8.17
CA VAL A 85 2.45 4.97 -7.70
C VAL A 85 2.91 3.64 -8.29
N VAL A 86 3.18 2.67 -7.44
CA VAL A 86 3.75 1.39 -7.85
C VAL A 86 3.00 0.25 -7.18
N THR A 87 2.65 -0.78 -7.94
CA THR A 87 2.29 -2.07 -7.38
C THR A 87 3.13 -3.14 -8.06
N ASN A 88 3.63 -4.09 -7.30
CA ASN A 88 4.52 -5.12 -7.80
C ASN A 88 3.80 -6.44 -8.00
N LEU A 89 4.29 -7.24 -8.93
CA LEU A 89 3.72 -8.53 -9.28
C LEU A 89 4.80 -9.60 -9.31
N GLY A 90 4.40 -10.83 -9.05
CA GLY A 90 5.31 -11.97 -9.15
C GLY A 90 6.46 -11.87 -8.16
N ALA A 91 7.67 -12.08 -8.67
CA ALA A 91 8.88 -12.11 -7.85
C ALA A 91 9.19 -10.78 -7.16
N TYR A 92 8.67 -9.66 -7.67
CA TYR A 92 8.88 -8.36 -7.06
C TYR A 92 7.88 -8.06 -5.94
N GLN A 93 6.85 -8.87 -5.80
CA GLN A 93 5.84 -8.67 -4.76
C GLN A 93 6.31 -9.34 -3.47
N ASP A 94 6.72 -8.54 -2.49
CA ASP A 94 7.26 -9.04 -1.23
C ASP A 94 6.17 -9.69 -0.38
N SER A 95 5.01 -9.06 -0.29
CA SER A 95 3.86 -9.60 0.42
C SER A 95 2.77 -9.97 -0.58
N LYS A 96 2.20 -11.15 -0.44
CA LYS A 96 1.15 -11.66 -1.35
C LYS A 96 -0.23 -11.16 -0.96
N HIS A 97 -0.29 -9.92 -0.51
CA HIS A 97 -1.50 -9.14 -0.28
C HIS A 97 -1.37 -7.89 -1.15
N LEU A 98 -2.36 -7.64 -2.01
CA LEU A 98 -2.34 -6.48 -2.92
C LEU A 98 -2.02 -5.20 -2.15
N HIS A 99 -1.03 -4.45 -2.63
CA HIS A 99 -0.71 -3.17 -2.03
C HIS A 99 -0.12 -2.24 -3.10
N PHE A 100 -0.41 -0.95 -2.93
CA PHE A 100 0.13 0.10 -3.78
C PHE A 100 1.07 0.95 -2.95
N HIS A 101 2.26 1.20 -3.49
CA HIS A 101 3.22 2.13 -2.89
C HIS A 101 3.01 3.50 -3.49
N ILE A 102 2.86 4.51 -2.65
CA ILE A 102 2.76 5.90 -3.06
C ILE A 102 3.96 6.60 -2.48
N GLY A 103 4.86 7.08 -3.33
CA GLY A 103 6.13 7.59 -2.87
C GLY A 103 6.55 8.88 -3.55
N SER A 104 7.39 9.64 -2.85
CA SER A 104 7.98 10.85 -3.36
C SER A 104 9.33 11.07 -2.71
N GLY A 105 10.20 11.77 -3.44
CA GLY A 105 11.53 12.10 -2.95
C GLY A 105 12.55 11.02 -3.27
N GLU A 106 13.73 11.20 -2.72
CA GLU A 106 14.86 10.32 -2.98
C GLU A 106 14.72 9.00 -2.24
N THR A 107 15.36 7.98 -2.79
CA THR A 107 15.47 6.67 -2.15
C THR A 107 16.27 6.81 -0.85
N ARG A 108 15.73 6.26 0.23
CA ARG A 108 16.45 6.22 1.49
C ARG A 108 17.47 5.10 1.48
N LYS A 109 18.66 5.39 1.98
CA LYS A 109 19.64 4.34 2.22
C LYS A 109 19.20 3.56 3.45
N ARG A 110 19.12 2.26 3.30
CA ARG A 110 18.89 1.39 4.45
C ARG A 110 20.21 1.13 5.13
N ALA A 111 20.18 1.11 6.47
CA ALA A 111 21.33 0.64 7.23
C ALA A 111 21.47 -0.87 6.97
N ASP A 112 22.62 -1.27 6.52
CA ASP A 112 22.92 -2.68 6.29
C ASP A 112 23.43 -3.35 7.56
#